data_edddf08150a85ab188725493e6518421
#
_entry.id   edddf08150a85ab188725493e6518421
#
_cell.length_a   1.000
_cell.length_b   1.000
_cell.length_c   1.000
_cell.angle_alpha   90.00
_cell.angle_beta   90.00
_cell.angle_gamma   90.00
#
_symmetry.space_group_name_H-M   'P 1'
#
loop_
_entity.id
_entity.type
_entity.pdbx_description
1 polymer ?
#
loop_
_entity_poly.entity_id
_entity_poly.type
_entity_poly.pdbx_seq_one_letter_code
_entity_poly.pdbx_strand_id
1 'polypeptide(L)'
;MNRVVKLCLAGSLVLAILGLPALSLGPETAGAQACVPSTEALRDPYPGIQAAASSFEAGTLDGFGISAAGTGNASVSTGLSHSGNCAALLHTNAVPGSIARLTVGLTPGTTEAYADGWFNIAAEGVAGNNVPYFRFFAGGVRVLDVFRQNVSHELVLRTSSPAGFAYTTLRRDVPTDSWHRLVMHVVPNGPGTNVQIWWDGRSVYAGTVSISATTLDTLQLGSEHDQQMADIYIDDVIVNSGTGTPVPVPGPLPEPKGDPSQRYDDFHGDGQSGLLAAGTLTSRTLASRTLASRTLASRAVASRTGRPASADIPA
;
A
#
# COMPACT_ATOMS: atom_id res chain seq x y z
N MET A 1 -40.49 -19.32 83.46
CA MET A 1 -41.91 -19.67 83.16
C MET A 1 -42.62 -18.43 82.74
N ASN A 2 -43.41 -18.48 81.73
CA ASN A 2 -44.31 -17.56 81.09
C ASN A 2 -43.80 -16.98 79.70
N ARG A 3 -44.36 -17.60 78.69
CA ARG A 3 -44.36 -17.22 77.34
C ARG A 3 -45.40 -16.11 77.11
N VAL A 4 -45.01 -15.04 76.42
CA VAL A 4 -45.96 -14.08 75.85
C VAL A 4 -45.84 -14.14 74.32
N VAL A 5 -46.90 -14.63 73.69
CA VAL A 5 -47.08 -14.71 72.28
C VAL A 5 -47.58 -13.36 71.82
N LYS A 6 -46.83 -12.64 70.91
CA LYS A 6 -47.34 -11.46 70.22
C LYS A 6 -47.69 -11.87 68.79
N LEU A 7 -48.97 -11.75 68.50
CA LEU A 7 -49.59 -11.95 67.22
C LEU A 7 -49.39 -10.66 66.39
N CYS A 8 -48.63 -10.74 65.30
CA CYS A 8 -48.55 -9.62 64.32
C CYS A 8 -49.41 -9.99 63.12
N LEU A 9 -50.46 -9.19 62.90
CA LEU A 9 -51.22 -9.23 61.67
C LEU A 9 -50.40 -8.68 60.58
N ALA A 10 -50.10 -9.45 59.50
CA ALA A 10 -49.53 -8.99 58.26
C ALA A 10 -50.68 -8.69 57.30
N GLY A 11 -50.87 -7.38 57.02
CA GLY A 11 -51.72 -6.90 55.95
C GLY A 11 -51.04 -7.11 54.62
N SER A 12 -51.56 -7.93 53.73
CA SER A 12 -51.10 -8.15 52.40
C SER A 12 -51.59 -7.03 51.48
N LEU A 13 -50.69 -6.13 51.10
CA LEU A 13 -50.94 -5.16 50.05
C LEU A 13 -50.66 -5.81 48.70
N VAL A 14 -51.69 -6.15 47.94
CA VAL A 14 -51.59 -6.66 46.57
C VAL A 14 -51.34 -5.46 45.64
N LEU A 15 -50.11 -5.26 45.22
CA LEU A 15 -49.75 -4.31 44.22
C LEU A 15 -49.93 -4.95 42.82
N ALA A 16 -50.99 -4.56 42.12
CA ALA A 16 -51.21 -4.99 40.73
C ALA A 16 -50.21 -4.25 39.84
N ILE A 17 -49.12 -4.91 39.44
CA ILE A 17 -48.17 -4.44 38.43
C ILE A 17 -48.81 -4.68 37.08
N LEU A 18 -49.32 -3.62 36.46
CA LEU A 18 -49.70 -3.56 35.05
C LEU A 18 -48.43 -3.82 34.23
N GLY A 19 -48.31 -5.03 33.65
CA GLY A 19 -47.25 -5.45 32.79
C GLY A 19 -47.28 -4.63 31.48
N LEU A 20 -46.41 -3.62 31.37
CA LEU A 20 -46.04 -3.03 30.09
C LEU A 20 -45.23 -4.08 29.30
N PRO A 21 -45.58 -4.36 28.02
CA PRO A 21 -44.72 -5.23 27.22
C PRO A 21 -43.35 -4.55 27.08
N ALA A 22 -42.29 -5.16 27.58
CA ALA A 22 -40.95 -4.77 27.31
C ALA A 22 -40.72 -4.97 25.78
N LEU A 23 -40.67 -3.87 25.04
CA LEU A 23 -40.15 -3.87 23.71
C LEU A 23 -38.66 -4.27 23.82
N SER A 24 -38.39 -5.56 23.61
CA SER A 24 -37.02 -6.04 23.43
C SER A 24 -36.53 -5.43 22.09
N LEU A 25 -35.81 -4.31 22.15
CA LEU A 25 -34.92 -3.89 21.12
C LEU A 25 -33.81 -4.96 21.05
N GLY A 26 -34.03 -5.99 20.22
CA GLY A 26 -32.95 -6.89 19.84
C GLY A 26 -31.80 -6.05 19.28
N PRO A 27 -30.53 -6.47 19.50
CA PRO A 27 -29.42 -5.81 18.81
C PRO A 27 -29.74 -5.86 17.33
N GLU A 28 -29.95 -4.68 16.72
CA GLU A 28 -29.90 -4.57 15.27
C GLU A 28 -28.50 -5.07 14.89
N THR A 29 -28.43 -6.28 14.32
CA THR A 29 -27.25 -6.70 13.58
C THR A 29 -27.10 -5.67 12.48
N ALA A 30 -26.13 -4.76 12.62
CA ALA A 30 -25.71 -3.91 11.52
C ALA A 30 -25.42 -4.84 10.35
N GLY A 31 -26.34 -4.95 9.42
CA GLY A 31 -26.17 -5.74 8.22
C GLY A 31 -24.92 -5.21 7.53
N ALA A 32 -24.00 -6.09 7.13
CA ALA A 32 -22.86 -5.71 6.35
C ALA A 32 -23.39 -4.88 5.16
N GLN A 33 -22.90 -3.65 5.02
CA GLN A 33 -23.34 -2.76 3.96
C GLN A 33 -22.93 -3.38 2.63
N ALA A 34 -23.88 -3.64 1.75
CA ALA A 34 -23.58 -4.24 0.45
C ALA A 34 -22.82 -3.24 -0.43
N CYS A 35 -21.96 -3.74 -1.32
CA CYS A 35 -21.41 -2.94 -2.38
C CYS A 35 -22.54 -2.36 -3.21
N VAL A 36 -22.54 -1.07 -3.43
CA VAL A 36 -23.55 -0.40 -4.26
C VAL A 36 -22.81 0.18 -5.47
N PRO A 37 -23.10 -0.30 -6.68
CA PRO A 37 -22.48 0.26 -7.87
C PRO A 37 -22.62 1.77 -7.88
N SER A 38 -21.49 2.47 -7.89
CA SER A 38 -21.47 3.93 -8.01
C SER A 38 -22.06 4.28 -9.38
N THR A 39 -22.98 5.24 -9.41
CA THR A 39 -23.46 5.81 -10.66
C THR A 39 -22.45 6.78 -11.26
N GLU A 40 -21.44 7.16 -10.51
CA GLU A 40 -20.38 8.03 -10.93
C GLU A 40 -19.12 7.20 -11.22
N ALA A 41 -18.76 7.10 -12.49
CA ALA A 41 -17.50 6.46 -12.88
C ALA A 41 -16.31 7.26 -12.32
N LEU A 42 -15.23 6.57 -11.96
CA LEU A 42 -13.97 7.21 -11.60
C LEU A 42 -13.56 8.17 -12.71
N ARG A 43 -13.31 9.42 -12.33
CA ARG A 43 -12.81 10.41 -13.26
C ARG A 43 -11.35 10.11 -13.58
N ASP A 44 -11.09 9.68 -14.81
CA ASP A 44 -9.74 9.45 -15.31
C ASP A 44 -9.12 10.77 -15.81
N PRO A 45 -8.09 11.30 -15.14
CA PRO A 45 -7.41 12.52 -15.56
C PRO A 45 -6.21 12.26 -16.47
N TYR A 46 -5.87 10.99 -16.75
CA TYR A 46 -4.62 10.62 -17.40
C TYR A 46 -4.79 10.46 -18.91
N PRO A 47 -3.77 10.79 -19.70
CA PRO A 47 -3.74 10.47 -21.12
C PRO A 47 -3.56 8.97 -21.36
N GLY A 48 -3.82 8.55 -22.61
CA GLY A 48 -3.63 7.19 -23.06
C GLY A 48 -4.92 6.38 -23.08
N ILE A 49 -4.77 5.06 -23.14
CA ILE A 49 -5.88 4.10 -23.13
C ILE A 49 -6.04 3.59 -21.70
N GLN A 50 -7.22 3.72 -21.17
CA GLN A 50 -7.56 3.15 -19.86
C GLN A 50 -7.48 1.63 -19.92
N ALA A 51 -6.49 1.05 -19.26
CA ALA A 51 -6.29 -0.38 -19.16
C ALA A 51 -7.13 -0.99 -18.03
N ALA A 52 -7.34 -0.26 -16.94
CA ALA A 52 -8.27 -0.61 -15.87
C ALA A 52 -8.72 0.65 -15.12
N ALA A 53 -9.97 0.60 -14.62
CA ALA A 53 -10.46 1.55 -13.61
C ALA A 53 -11.49 0.84 -12.74
N SER A 54 -11.38 0.95 -11.42
CA SER A 54 -12.34 0.37 -10.48
C SER A 54 -12.32 1.08 -9.14
N SER A 55 -13.50 1.36 -8.61
CA SER A 55 -13.75 1.67 -7.21
C SER A 55 -14.30 0.46 -6.44
N PHE A 56 -14.35 -0.72 -7.07
CA PHE A 56 -14.81 -2.00 -6.52
C PHE A 56 -16.27 -2.00 -6.03
N GLU A 57 -17.03 -0.95 -6.25
CA GLU A 57 -18.43 -0.81 -5.83
C GLU A 57 -19.38 -1.76 -6.57
N ALA A 58 -18.96 -2.34 -7.69
CA ALA A 58 -19.69 -3.43 -8.35
C ALA A 58 -19.64 -4.75 -7.57
N GLY A 59 -18.84 -4.85 -6.51
CA GLY A 59 -18.65 -6.07 -5.72
C GLY A 59 -17.80 -7.13 -6.43
N THR A 60 -17.09 -6.77 -7.49
CA THR A 60 -16.25 -7.66 -8.28
C THR A 60 -14.85 -7.11 -8.48
N LEU A 61 -13.91 -7.99 -8.86
CA LEU A 61 -12.55 -7.63 -9.29
C LEU A 61 -12.42 -7.60 -10.82
N ASP A 62 -13.54 -7.37 -11.52
CA ASP A 62 -13.54 -7.33 -12.98
C ASP A 62 -12.59 -6.26 -13.53
N GLY A 63 -11.97 -6.56 -14.66
CA GLY A 63 -10.92 -5.72 -15.25
C GLY A 63 -9.50 -6.04 -14.74
N PHE A 64 -9.37 -6.91 -13.73
CA PHE A 64 -8.09 -7.38 -13.22
C PHE A 64 -7.91 -8.88 -13.43
N GLY A 65 -6.69 -9.29 -13.78
CA GLY A 65 -6.28 -10.67 -13.66
C GLY A 65 -6.03 -11.00 -12.19
N ILE A 66 -6.67 -12.06 -11.68
CA ILE A 66 -6.58 -12.46 -10.28
C ILE A 66 -5.62 -13.64 -10.15
N SER A 67 -4.70 -13.57 -9.19
CA SER A 67 -3.87 -14.70 -8.82
C SER A 67 -3.85 -14.82 -7.30
N ALA A 68 -4.50 -15.85 -6.78
CA ALA A 68 -4.51 -16.21 -5.37
C ALA A 68 -4.11 -17.68 -5.23
N ALA A 69 -3.27 -18.00 -4.25
CA ALA A 69 -2.79 -19.36 -4.03
C ALA A 69 -2.53 -19.61 -2.54
N GLY A 70 -2.48 -20.89 -2.17
CA GLY A 70 -2.30 -21.32 -0.79
C GLY A 70 -3.44 -20.79 0.09
N THR A 71 -3.10 -20.07 1.13
CA THR A 71 -4.03 -19.39 2.03
C THR A 71 -4.23 -17.91 1.67
N GLY A 72 -3.61 -17.43 0.58
CA GLY A 72 -3.81 -16.07 0.08
C GLY A 72 -5.19 -15.91 -0.56
N ASN A 73 -5.75 -14.73 -0.45
CA ASN A 73 -7.06 -14.40 -0.99
C ASN A 73 -7.09 -13.00 -1.60
N ALA A 74 -7.75 -12.88 -2.75
CA ALA A 74 -8.09 -11.62 -3.38
C ALA A 74 -9.60 -11.55 -3.54
N SER A 75 -10.23 -10.58 -2.91
CA SER A 75 -11.69 -10.43 -2.87
C SER A 75 -12.09 -8.97 -2.77
N VAL A 76 -13.37 -8.67 -3.02
CA VAL A 76 -13.95 -7.38 -2.64
C VAL A 76 -14.42 -7.49 -1.19
N SER A 77 -14.18 -6.46 -0.41
CA SER A 77 -14.48 -6.37 1.01
C SER A 77 -15.27 -5.09 1.32
N THR A 78 -16.21 -5.21 2.25
CA THR A 78 -16.94 -4.09 2.87
C THR A 78 -16.32 -3.67 4.21
N GLY A 79 -15.17 -4.24 4.59
CA GLY A 79 -14.55 -3.98 5.89
C GLY A 79 -13.91 -2.60 5.99
N LEU A 80 -13.25 -2.17 4.92
CA LEU A 80 -12.66 -0.83 4.77
C LEU A 80 -12.82 -0.40 3.32
N SER A 81 -13.16 0.88 3.08
CA SER A 81 -13.15 1.52 1.76
C SER A 81 -12.63 2.94 1.87
N HIS A 82 -12.01 3.43 0.82
CA HIS A 82 -11.62 4.84 0.71
C HIS A 82 -12.82 5.67 0.24
N SER A 83 -13.50 5.17 -0.78
CA SER A 83 -14.74 5.75 -1.30
C SER A 83 -15.85 4.70 -1.27
N GLY A 84 -17.11 5.13 -1.30
CA GLY A 84 -18.25 4.22 -1.30
C GLY A 84 -18.26 3.25 -0.12
N ASN A 85 -18.50 1.96 -0.38
CA ASN A 85 -18.68 0.92 0.63
C ASN A 85 -17.73 -0.27 0.46
N CYS A 86 -16.98 -0.35 -0.63
CA CYS A 86 -16.21 -1.52 -1.02
C CYS A 86 -14.81 -1.17 -1.49
N ALA A 87 -13.87 -2.06 -1.22
CA ALA A 87 -12.51 -2.01 -1.74
C ALA A 87 -12.02 -3.42 -2.07
N ALA A 88 -11.01 -3.56 -2.88
CA ALA A 88 -10.31 -4.83 -3.03
C ALA A 88 -9.49 -5.12 -1.76
N LEU A 89 -9.58 -6.34 -1.24
CA LEU A 89 -8.73 -6.86 -0.17
C LEU A 89 -7.82 -7.94 -0.73
N LEU A 90 -6.53 -7.73 -0.58
CA LEU A 90 -5.48 -8.70 -0.88
C LEU A 90 -4.89 -9.20 0.45
N HIS A 91 -5.26 -10.43 0.84
CA HIS A 91 -4.79 -11.08 2.05
C HIS A 91 -3.69 -12.07 1.74
N THR A 92 -2.53 -11.92 2.38
CA THR A 92 -1.41 -12.87 2.31
C THR A 92 -0.86 -13.08 3.71
N ASN A 93 -0.65 -14.33 4.10
CA ASN A 93 -0.07 -14.69 5.39
C ASN A 93 1.26 -15.46 5.23
N ALA A 94 1.89 -15.83 6.37
CA ALA A 94 3.20 -16.48 6.38
C ALA A 94 3.19 -17.97 5.99
N VAL A 95 2.04 -18.54 5.63
CA VAL A 95 1.97 -19.94 5.19
C VAL A 95 2.63 -20.07 3.81
N PRO A 96 3.57 -21.01 3.63
CA PRO A 96 4.25 -21.21 2.36
C PRO A 96 3.29 -21.32 1.17
N GLY A 97 3.55 -20.55 0.11
CA GLY A 97 2.72 -20.48 -1.08
C GLY A 97 1.50 -19.56 -0.97
N SER A 98 1.33 -18.83 0.13
CA SER A 98 0.28 -17.80 0.26
C SER A 98 0.58 -16.63 -0.68
N ILE A 99 -0.31 -16.38 -1.63
CA ILE A 99 -0.19 -15.33 -2.66
C ILE A 99 -1.54 -14.66 -2.84
N ALA A 100 -1.54 -13.33 -2.96
CA ALA A 100 -2.71 -12.55 -3.36
C ALA A 100 -2.26 -11.36 -4.21
N ARG A 101 -2.67 -11.31 -5.47
CA ARG A 101 -2.32 -10.22 -6.38
C ARG A 101 -3.38 -9.98 -7.44
N LEU A 102 -3.43 -8.73 -7.89
CA LEU A 102 -4.15 -8.29 -9.08
C LEU A 102 -3.14 -7.90 -10.16
N THR A 103 -3.49 -8.13 -11.41
CA THR A 103 -2.68 -7.73 -12.57
C THR A 103 -3.53 -6.99 -13.59
N VAL A 104 -2.92 -6.02 -14.26
CA VAL A 104 -3.50 -5.28 -15.38
C VAL A 104 -2.57 -5.43 -16.57
N GLY A 105 -3.06 -5.98 -17.67
CA GLY A 105 -2.33 -5.99 -18.94
C GLY A 105 -2.31 -4.59 -19.54
N LEU A 106 -1.12 -4.10 -19.88
CA LEU A 106 -0.96 -2.83 -20.59
C LEU A 106 -1.04 -3.06 -22.10
N THR A 107 -1.34 -2.01 -22.85
CA THR A 107 -1.34 -2.07 -24.32
C THR A 107 0.02 -2.53 -24.83
N PRO A 108 0.11 -3.47 -25.78
CA PRO A 108 1.38 -3.92 -26.34
C PRO A 108 2.25 -2.75 -26.84
N GLY A 109 3.52 -2.72 -26.42
CA GLY A 109 4.45 -1.66 -26.76
C GLY A 109 4.27 -0.36 -25.97
N THR A 110 3.67 -0.43 -24.79
CA THR A 110 3.49 0.73 -23.91
C THR A 110 4.81 1.41 -23.61
N THR A 111 4.93 2.66 -24.02
CA THR A 111 6.06 3.56 -23.77
C THR A 111 5.73 4.69 -22.78
N GLU A 112 4.51 4.70 -22.25
CA GLU A 112 4.06 5.62 -21.21
C GLU A 112 2.95 4.94 -20.41
N ALA A 113 3.01 4.98 -19.09
CA ALA A 113 2.00 4.42 -18.23
C ALA A 113 1.74 5.30 -17.01
N TYR A 114 0.47 5.36 -16.61
CA TYR A 114 0.01 5.95 -15.36
C TYR A 114 -0.64 4.87 -14.51
N ALA A 115 -0.34 4.89 -13.23
CA ALA A 115 -0.99 4.07 -12.21
C ALA A 115 -1.36 4.96 -11.04
N ASP A 116 -2.61 4.94 -10.65
CA ASP A 116 -3.19 5.71 -9.56
C ASP A 116 -4.04 4.77 -8.70
N GLY A 117 -3.97 4.91 -7.39
CA GLY A 117 -4.79 4.11 -6.49
C GLY A 117 -4.62 4.53 -5.05
N TRP A 118 -5.64 4.25 -4.26
CA TRP A 118 -5.64 4.38 -2.83
C TRP A 118 -5.33 3.04 -2.17
N PHE A 119 -4.50 3.08 -1.14
CA PHE A 119 -4.01 1.91 -0.43
C PHE A 119 -4.11 2.10 1.06
N ASN A 120 -4.61 1.09 1.76
CA ASN A 120 -4.55 0.98 3.21
C ASN A 120 -3.91 -0.37 3.55
N ILE A 121 -2.77 -0.35 4.22
CA ILE A 121 -2.12 -1.54 4.75
C ILE A 121 -2.66 -1.74 6.17
N ALA A 122 -3.72 -2.56 6.32
CA ALA A 122 -4.37 -2.81 7.59
C ALA A 122 -3.58 -3.78 8.48
N ALA A 123 -2.77 -4.65 7.86
CA ALA A 123 -1.83 -5.50 8.57
C ALA A 123 -0.56 -5.66 7.74
N GLU A 124 0.58 -5.62 8.40
CA GLU A 124 1.89 -5.89 7.80
C GLU A 124 2.50 -7.16 8.36
N GLY A 125 3.39 -7.77 7.58
CA GLY A 125 4.12 -8.96 7.98
C GLY A 125 5.26 -8.69 8.93
N VAL A 126 6.05 -9.75 9.13
CA VAL A 126 7.25 -9.69 9.95
C VAL A 126 8.27 -8.71 9.37
N ALA A 127 9.15 -8.20 10.22
CA ALA A 127 10.26 -7.36 9.82
C ALA A 127 11.08 -8.00 8.69
N GLY A 128 11.46 -7.20 7.70
CA GLY A 128 12.19 -7.66 6.51
C GLY A 128 11.30 -8.00 5.31
N ASN A 129 10.01 -8.17 5.52
CA ASN A 129 9.05 -8.40 4.44
C ASN A 129 8.43 -7.07 4.00
N ASN A 130 8.52 -6.78 2.72
CA ASN A 130 8.07 -5.51 2.16
C ASN A 130 6.65 -5.65 1.62
N VAL A 131 5.79 -4.65 1.86
CA VAL A 131 4.43 -4.60 1.34
C VAL A 131 4.40 -3.83 0.03
N PRO A 132 4.06 -4.47 -1.10
CA PRO A 132 4.07 -3.82 -2.40
C PRO A 132 2.85 -2.94 -2.62
N TYR A 133 3.07 -1.85 -3.36
CA TYR A 133 2.04 -1.02 -3.97
C TYR A 133 1.92 -1.37 -5.47
N PHE A 134 2.47 -0.53 -6.35
CA PHE A 134 2.51 -0.78 -7.79
C PHE A 134 3.84 -1.38 -8.24
N ARG A 135 3.76 -2.35 -9.15
CA ARG A 135 4.89 -3.04 -9.77
C ARG A 135 4.72 -3.08 -11.27
N PHE A 136 5.68 -2.59 -12.01
CA PHE A 136 5.71 -2.64 -13.47
C PHE A 136 6.63 -3.76 -13.96
N PHE A 137 6.15 -4.47 -14.97
CA PHE A 137 6.84 -5.57 -15.60
C PHE A 137 7.07 -5.30 -17.09
N ALA A 138 8.10 -5.97 -17.63
CA ALA A 138 8.42 -6.06 -19.03
C ALA A 138 8.92 -7.49 -19.35
N GLY A 139 8.25 -8.21 -20.25
CA GLY A 139 8.58 -9.59 -20.59
C GLY A 139 8.54 -10.53 -19.38
N GLY A 140 7.62 -10.31 -18.44
CA GLY A 140 7.50 -11.09 -17.21
C GLY A 140 8.57 -10.79 -16.14
N VAL A 141 9.45 -9.81 -16.40
CA VAL A 141 10.48 -9.37 -15.44
C VAL A 141 10.03 -8.08 -14.77
N ARG A 142 10.06 -8.04 -13.44
CA ARG A 142 9.78 -6.83 -12.66
C ARG A 142 10.92 -5.81 -12.84
N VAL A 143 10.60 -4.68 -13.46
CA VAL A 143 11.58 -3.64 -13.81
C VAL A 143 11.55 -2.44 -12.87
N LEU A 144 10.40 -2.14 -12.27
CA LEU A 144 10.21 -1.02 -11.37
C LEU A 144 9.07 -1.32 -10.40
N ASP A 145 9.23 -0.99 -9.13
CA ASP A 145 8.18 -1.09 -8.13
C ASP A 145 8.33 -0.10 -6.99
N VAL A 146 7.19 0.23 -6.38
CA VAL A 146 7.11 0.96 -5.12
C VAL A 146 6.55 0.04 -4.06
N PHE A 147 7.18 0.03 -2.89
CA PHE A 147 6.78 -0.78 -1.75
C PHE A 147 7.05 -0.05 -0.43
N ARG A 148 6.31 -0.44 0.62
CA ARG A 148 6.62 -0.06 2.00
C ARG A 148 7.58 -1.09 2.60
N GLN A 149 8.66 -0.61 3.16
CA GLN A 149 9.63 -1.44 3.88
C GLN A 149 9.20 -1.60 5.34
N ASN A 150 8.96 -2.82 5.79
CA ASN A 150 8.41 -3.07 7.13
C ASN A 150 9.37 -2.74 8.28
N VAL A 151 10.68 -2.84 8.05
CA VAL A 151 11.69 -2.54 9.10
C VAL A 151 11.82 -1.04 9.34
N SER A 152 11.93 -0.25 8.27
CA SER A 152 12.18 1.19 8.35
C SER A 152 10.92 2.04 8.23
N HIS A 153 9.79 1.41 7.85
CA HIS A 153 8.52 2.06 7.52
C HIS A 153 8.63 3.07 6.37
N GLU A 154 9.64 2.91 5.54
CA GLU A 154 9.90 3.80 4.41
C GLU A 154 9.13 3.36 3.17
N LEU A 155 8.66 4.33 2.38
CA LEU A 155 8.24 4.13 1.00
C LEU A 155 9.48 4.13 0.13
N VAL A 156 9.68 3.09 -0.65
CA VAL A 156 10.89 2.89 -1.44
C VAL A 156 10.54 2.62 -2.90
N LEU A 157 11.19 3.33 -3.81
CA LEU A 157 11.25 3.00 -5.22
C LEU A 157 12.41 2.02 -5.45
N ARG A 158 12.12 0.88 -6.09
CA ARG A 158 13.14 -0.05 -6.59
C ARG A 158 13.10 -0.08 -8.10
N THR A 159 14.28 -0.06 -8.71
CA THR A 159 14.47 -0.27 -10.15
C THR A 159 15.38 -1.47 -10.39
N SER A 160 15.16 -2.16 -11.51
CA SER A 160 15.97 -3.30 -11.93
C SER A 160 16.58 -3.02 -13.29
N SER A 161 17.90 -3.06 -13.37
CA SER A 161 18.69 -2.86 -14.59
C SER A 161 19.71 -4.00 -14.78
N PRO A 162 20.40 -4.08 -15.90
CA PRO A 162 21.51 -5.04 -16.07
C PRO A 162 22.62 -4.90 -15.02
N ALA A 163 22.75 -3.71 -14.39
CA ALA A 163 23.71 -3.46 -13.31
C ALA A 163 23.21 -3.95 -11.94
N GLY A 164 21.97 -4.45 -11.85
CA GLY A 164 21.33 -4.91 -10.61
C GLY A 164 20.19 -3.98 -10.15
N PHE A 165 19.87 -4.10 -8.86
CA PHE A 165 18.82 -3.31 -8.22
C PHE A 165 19.35 -1.98 -7.69
N ALA A 166 18.54 -0.92 -7.85
CA ALA A 166 18.75 0.35 -7.17
C ALA A 166 17.52 0.68 -6.31
N TYR A 167 17.75 1.32 -5.15
CA TYR A 167 16.72 1.66 -4.17
C TYR A 167 16.79 3.15 -3.85
N THR A 168 15.64 3.80 -3.85
CA THR A 168 15.51 5.22 -3.51
C THR A 168 14.41 5.37 -2.48
N THR A 169 14.73 5.90 -1.29
CA THR A 169 13.72 6.25 -0.29
C THR A 169 12.93 7.46 -0.78
N LEU A 170 11.63 7.29 -0.91
CA LEU A 170 10.68 8.33 -1.35
C LEU A 170 10.14 9.11 -0.15
N ARG A 171 9.81 8.40 0.92
CA ARG A 171 9.21 8.95 2.14
C ARG A 171 9.60 8.08 3.33
N ARG A 172 9.73 8.70 4.49
CA ARG A 172 9.91 8.03 5.79
C ARG A 172 8.60 7.99 6.55
N ASP A 173 8.52 7.07 7.50
CA ASP A 173 7.43 6.97 8.46
C ASP A 173 6.04 6.85 7.80
N VAL A 174 5.92 5.92 6.84
CA VAL A 174 4.64 5.57 6.22
C VAL A 174 3.84 4.72 7.21
N PRO A 175 2.72 5.21 7.75
CA PRO A 175 1.93 4.47 8.71
C PRO A 175 1.17 3.30 8.07
N THR A 176 0.64 2.41 8.90
CA THR A 176 -0.40 1.44 8.59
C THR A 176 -1.76 1.96 9.04
N ASP A 177 -2.84 1.25 8.72
CA ASP A 177 -4.22 1.56 9.10
C ASP A 177 -4.72 2.95 8.66
N SER A 178 -4.17 3.45 7.56
CA SER A 178 -4.57 4.73 6.96
C SER A 178 -4.55 4.65 5.44
N TRP A 179 -5.47 5.39 4.83
CA TRP A 179 -5.54 5.48 3.38
C TRP A 179 -4.51 6.47 2.85
N HIS A 180 -3.76 6.02 1.86
CA HIS A 180 -2.78 6.83 1.15
C HIS A 180 -2.92 6.65 -0.36
N ARG A 181 -2.82 7.76 -1.08
CA ARG A 181 -2.84 7.75 -2.54
C ARG A 181 -1.43 7.67 -3.08
N LEU A 182 -1.18 6.69 -3.94
CA LEU A 182 0.03 6.59 -4.72
C LEU A 182 -0.30 6.81 -6.20
N VAL A 183 0.40 7.74 -6.84
CA VAL A 183 0.35 7.93 -8.28
C VAL A 183 1.74 7.73 -8.85
N MET A 184 1.84 6.97 -9.92
CA MET A 184 3.08 6.75 -10.67
C MET A 184 2.89 7.09 -12.13
N HIS A 185 3.82 7.85 -12.69
CA HIS A 185 3.96 8.08 -14.12
C HIS A 185 5.32 7.54 -14.56
N VAL A 186 5.34 6.67 -15.56
CA VAL A 186 6.54 5.99 -16.04
C VAL A 186 6.63 6.10 -17.55
N VAL A 187 7.76 6.62 -18.04
CA VAL A 187 8.13 6.66 -19.46
C VAL A 187 9.38 5.80 -19.62
N PRO A 188 9.22 4.48 -19.91
CA PRO A 188 10.33 3.55 -20.00
C PRO A 188 11.22 3.87 -21.19
N ASN A 189 12.53 3.96 -20.95
CA ASN A 189 13.55 4.22 -21.94
C ASN A 189 14.91 3.63 -21.50
N GLY A 190 14.92 2.40 -21.02
CA GLY A 190 16.13 1.74 -20.54
C GLY A 190 16.85 2.57 -19.45
N PRO A 191 18.14 2.91 -19.65
CA PRO A 191 18.88 3.75 -18.69
C PRO A 191 18.34 5.17 -18.53
N GLY A 192 17.54 5.65 -19.48
CA GLY A 192 16.95 6.99 -19.50
C GLY A 192 15.48 7.03 -19.12
N THR A 193 14.99 6.05 -18.37
CA THR A 193 13.57 5.96 -17.96
C THR A 193 13.20 7.12 -17.04
N ASN A 194 12.17 7.89 -17.43
CA ASN A 194 11.63 8.94 -16.58
C ASN A 194 10.55 8.38 -15.66
N VAL A 195 10.63 8.75 -14.39
CA VAL A 195 9.67 8.34 -13.36
C VAL A 195 9.26 9.56 -12.55
N GLN A 196 7.98 9.69 -12.33
CA GLN A 196 7.38 10.65 -11.42
C GLN A 196 6.45 9.92 -10.48
N ILE A 197 6.53 10.26 -9.18
CA ILE A 197 5.73 9.61 -8.13
C ILE A 197 5.18 10.69 -7.22
N TRP A 198 3.87 10.57 -6.95
CA TRP A 198 3.19 11.41 -5.97
C TRP A 198 2.63 10.52 -4.86
N TRP A 199 2.71 11.01 -3.65
CA TRP A 199 2.16 10.42 -2.44
C TRP A 199 1.26 11.45 -1.77
N ASP A 200 -0.02 11.12 -1.61
CA ASP A 200 -1.04 12.02 -1.07
C ASP A 200 -1.03 13.40 -1.78
N GLY A 201 -0.99 13.38 -3.12
CA GLY A 201 -0.97 14.57 -3.96
C GLY A 201 0.35 15.35 -4.00
N ARG A 202 1.36 14.98 -3.19
CA ARG A 202 2.67 15.64 -3.16
C ARG A 202 3.69 14.86 -3.98
N SER A 203 4.45 15.55 -4.83
CA SER A 203 5.57 14.92 -5.54
C SER A 203 6.63 14.47 -4.55
N VAL A 204 6.92 13.16 -4.54
CA VAL A 204 7.96 12.54 -3.71
C VAL A 204 9.16 12.07 -4.55
N TYR A 205 8.99 11.99 -5.87
CA TYR A 205 10.05 11.69 -6.81
C TYR A 205 9.75 12.27 -8.18
N ALA A 206 10.76 12.84 -8.82
CA ALA A 206 10.76 13.20 -10.24
C ALA A 206 12.19 13.11 -10.75
N GLY A 207 12.45 12.20 -11.68
CA GLY A 207 13.81 12.02 -12.19
C GLY A 207 13.96 10.85 -13.15
N THR A 208 15.21 10.65 -13.57
CA THR A 208 15.60 9.57 -14.48
C THR A 208 16.19 8.41 -13.68
N VAL A 209 15.77 7.20 -14.03
CA VAL A 209 16.26 5.95 -13.46
C VAL A 209 16.70 5.00 -14.57
N SER A 210 17.50 3.98 -14.22
CA SER A 210 17.88 2.92 -15.14
C SER A 210 17.01 1.68 -14.87
N ILE A 211 16.35 1.20 -15.94
CA ILE A 211 15.67 -0.11 -15.94
C ILE A 211 16.13 -0.94 -17.13
N SER A 212 15.79 -2.23 -17.18
CA SER A 212 16.20 -3.14 -18.25
C SER A 212 15.27 -3.10 -19.48
N ALA A 213 14.28 -2.20 -19.52
CA ALA A 213 13.23 -2.22 -20.52
C ALA A 213 12.99 -0.84 -21.16
N THR A 214 12.49 -0.83 -22.40
CA THR A 214 12.03 0.35 -23.13
C THR A 214 10.51 0.38 -23.31
N THR A 215 9.82 -0.69 -22.93
CA THR A 215 8.36 -0.81 -22.94
C THR A 215 7.91 -1.56 -21.68
N LEU A 216 6.64 -1.38 -21.32
CA LEU A 216 5.99 -2.09 -20.22
C LEU A 216 4.85 -2.94 -20.78
N ASP A 217 4.51 -4.04 -20.10
CA ASP A 217 3.43 -4.95 -20.51
C ASP A 217 2.43 -5.25 -19.41
N THR A 218 2.83 -5.13 -18.15
CA THR A 218 1.96 -5.51 -17.02
C THR A 218 2.20 -4.59 -15.83
N LEU A 219 1.09 -4.21 -15.19
CA LEU A 219 1.08 -3.65 -13.84
C LEU A 219 0.55 -4.71 -12.86
N GLN A 220 1.16 -4.82 -11.69
CA GLN A 220 0.72 -5.69 -10.61
C GLN A 220 0.55 -4.93 -9.31
N LEU A 221 -0.47 -5.34 -8.53
CA LEU A 221 -0.73 -4.95 -7.15
C LEU A 221 -0.71 -6.21 -6.27
N GLY A 222 -0.26 -6.09 -5.03
CA GLY A 222 -0.26 -7.19 -4.08
C GLY A 222 0.98 -8.09 -4.13
N SER A 223 0.91 -9.19 -3.39
CA SER A 223 2.05 -10.02 -3.01
C SER A 223 2.37 -11.10 -4.04
N GLU A 224 3.66 -11.37 -4.27
CA GLU A 224 4.16 -12.44 -5.16
C GLU A 224 4.57 -13.71 -4.41
N HIS A 225 4.73 -13.64 -3.09
CA HIS A 225 5.14 -14.77 -2.25
C HIS A 225 4.74 -14.54 -0.79
N ASP A 226 4.67 -15.60 -0.02
CA ASP A 226 4.28 -15.67 1.39
C ASP A 226 5.09 -14.76 2.32
N GLN A 227 6.32 -14.43 1.97
CA GLN A 227 7.13 -13.48 2.75
C GLN A 227 6.66 -12.03 2.61
N GLN A 228 5.72 -11.73 1.73
CA GLN A 228 5.08 -10.41 1.61
C GLN A 228 3.71 -10.40 2.30
N MET A 229 3.66 -11.01 3.48
CA MET A 229 2.47 -11.10 4.31
C MET A 229 1.92 -9.70 4.61
N ALA A 230 0.65 -9.49 4.25
CA ALA A 230 -0.07 -8.25 4.47
C ALA A 230 -1.57 -8.43 4.26
N ASP A 231 -2.35 -7.54 4.87
CA ASP A 231 -3.72 -7.21 4.48
C ASP A 231 -3.69 -5.83 3.83
N ILE A 232 -3.86 -5.81 2.51
CA ILE A 232 -3.82 -4.59 1.72
C ILE A 232 -5.22 -4.33 1.17
N TYR A 233 -5.85 -3.24 1.62
CA TYR A 233 -7.04 -2.71 0.98
C TYR A 233 -6.63 -1.75 -0.13
N ILE A 234 -7.28 -1.86 -1.28
CA ILE A 234 -6.99 -1.08 -2.47
C ILE A 234 -8.30 -0.53 -3.00
N ASP A 235 -8.32 0.76 -3.35
CA ASP A 235 -9.52 1.42 -3.84
C ASP A 235 -9.20 2.49 -4.90
N ASP A 236 -10.22 2.89 -5.66
CA ASP A 236 -10.15 3.96 -6.66
C ASP A 236 -8.94 3.83 -7.62
N VAL A 237 -8.75 2.63 -8.17
CA VAL A 237 -7.63 2.34 -9.07
C VAL A 237 -7.91 2.82 -10.47
N ILE A 238 -6.94 3.53 -11.08
CA ILE A 238 -6.92 3.90 -12.50
C ILE A 238 -5.57 3.54 -13.09
N VAL A 239 -5.57 2.82 -14.20
CA VAL A 239 -4.36 2.45 -14.93
C VAL A 239 -4.51 2.82 -16.40
N ASN A 240 -3.63 3.69 -16.89
CA ASN A 240 -3.60 4.07 -18.29
C ASN A 240 -2.28 3.67 -18.94
N SER A 241 -2.33 3.28 -20.19
CA SER A 241 -1.18 2.92 -21.01
C SER A 241 -1.25 3.60 -22.37
N GLY A 242 -0.10 3.90 -22.96
CA GLY A 242 -0.04 4.53 -24.27
C GLY A 242 1.29 4.34 -24.96
N THR A 243 1.28 4.69 -26.25
CA THR A 243 2.49 4.88 -27.06
C THR A 243 2.77 6.37 -27.08
N GLY A 244 3.40 6.88 -25.99
CA GLY A 244 3.40 8.33 -25.73
C GLY A 244 4.18 9.14 -26.74
N THR A 245 3.57 10.20 -27.25
CA THR A 245 4.27 11.48 -27.38
C THR A 245 4.30 12.09 -25.96
N PRO A 246 5.43 12.65 -25.50
CA PRO A 246 5.48 13.25 -24.17
C PRO A 246 4.39 14.32 -24.05
N VAL A 247 3.34 14.04 -23.27
CA VAL A 247 2.38 15.06 -22.89
C VAL A 247 2.99 15.82 -21.71
N PRO A 248 2.93 17.17 -21.70
CA PRO A 248 3.34 17.92 -20.52
C PRO A 248 2.65 17.35 -19.28
N VAL A 249 3.45 17.02 -18.28
CA VAL A 249 2.96 16.47 -16.99
C VAL A 249 1.81 17.34 -16.51
N PRO A 250 0.65 16.77 -16.24
CA PRO A 250 -0.42 17.49 -15.56
C PRO A 250 0.16 18.06 -14.27
N GLY A 251 -0.09 19.35 -14.01
CA GLY A 251 0.25 19.94 -12.72
C GLY A 251 -0.33 19.08 -11.58
N PRO A 252 0.05 19.36 -10.33
CA PRO A 252 -0.42 18.57 -9.19
C PRO A 252 -1.93 18.38 -9.32
N LEU A 253 -2.34 17.11 -9.26
CA LEU A 253 -3.76 16.76 -9.33
C LEU A 253 -4.51 17.58 -8.29
N PRO A 254 -5.69 18.13 -8.61
CA PRO A 254 -6.49 18.82 -7.62
C PRO A 254 -6.67 17.86 -6.44
N GLU A 255 -6.32 18.32 -5.26
CA GLU A 255 -6.57 17.55 -4.04
C GLU A 255 -8.05 17.12 -4.07
N PRO A 256 -8.36 15.85 -3.82
CA PRO A 256 -9.74 15.46 -3.58
C PRO A 256 -10.27 16.44 -2.53
N LYS A 257 -11.44 17.02 -2.78
CA LYS A 257 -12.09 17.87 -1.81
C LYS A 257 -12.35 16.99 -0.60
N GLY A 258 -11.36 16.98 0.32
CA GLY A 258 -11.38 16.15 1.50
C GLY A 258 -12.67 16.37 2.24
N ASP A 259 -13.25 15.29 2.70
CA ASP A 259 -14.28 15.32 3.72
C ASP A 259 -13.77 16.23 4.85
N PRO A 260 -14.47 17.32 5.18
CA PRO A 260 -14.04 18.24 6.23
C PRO A 260 -13.94 17.59 7.62
N SER A 261 -14.35 16.33 7.78
CA SER A 261 -14.18 15.54 9.00
C SER A 261 -12.76 14.98 9.20
N GLN A 262 -11.91 14.98 8.17
CA GLN A 262 -10.50 14.57 8.24
C GLN A 262 -9.56 15.78 8.35
N ARG A 263 -9.88 16.73 9.20
CA ARG A 263 -8.88 17.71 9.65
C ARG A 263 -7.88 16.95 10.54
N TYR A 264 -6.73 16.65 9.99
CA TYR A 264 -5.54 16.45 10.78
C TYR A 264 -5.31 17.76 11.56
N ASP A 265 -5.53 17.71 12.86
CA ASP A 265 -5.05 18.75 13.76
C ASP A 265 -3.54 18.79 13.62
N ASP A 266 -3.03 19.78 12.87
CA ASP A 266 -1.65 20.17 12.94
C ASP A 266 -1.35 20.50 14.41
N PHE A 267 -0.60 19.62 15.05
CA PHE A 267 -0.06 19.83 16.38
C PHE A 267 0.89 21.01 16.30
N HIS A 268 0.37 22.22 16.39
CA HIS A 268 1.15 23.40 16.73
C HIS A 268 1.50 23.29 18.21
N GLY A 269 2.70 22.78 18.47
CA GLY A 269 3.34 22.98 19.76
C GLY A 269 3.52 24.47 20.00
N ASP A 270 2.82 25.00 20.97
CA ASP A 270 2.97 26.33 21.51
C ASP A 270 4.39 26.52 22.02
N GLY A 271 5.23 27.11 21.21
CA GLY A 271 6.60 27.52 21.53
C GLY A 271 6.69 29.01 21.56
N GLN A 272 6.54 29.56 22.74
CA GLN A 272 6.93 30.89 23.25
C GLN A 272 7.58 31.87 22.28
N SER A 273 6.92 33.02 22.21
CA SER A 273 7.44 34.29 21.70
C SER A 273 8.75 34.68 22.38
N GLY A 274 9.84 34.70 21.63
CA GLY A 274 11.11 35.29 21.99
C GLY A 274 11.61 36.20 20.87
N LEU A 275 11.38 37.52 21.03
CA LEU A 275 12.05 38.54 20.23
C LEU A 275 13.56 38.40 20.37
N LEU A 276 14.31 38.20 19.29
CA LEU A 276 15.73 38.55 19.23
C LEU A 276 16.18 39.02 17.84
N ALA A 277 16.92 40.08 17.92
CA ALA A 277 17.41 41.00 16.93
C ALA A 277 18.17 40.41 15.74
N ALA A 278 18.15 41.17 14.64
CA ALA A 278 18.99 41.04 13.46
C ALA A 278 20.48 40.91 13.80
N GLY A 279 21.11 39.81 13.41
CA GLY A 279 22.54 39.60 13.44
C GLY A 279 23.06 39.18 12.08
N THR A 280 23.93 40.03 11.53
CA THR A 280 24.67 39.86 10.27
C THR A 280 25.53 38.60 10.32
N LEU A 281 25.34 37.67 9.37
CA LEU A 281 26.15 36.46 9.22
C LEU A 281 27.25 36.65 8.19
N THR A 282 28.48 36.80 8.70
CA THR A 282 29.73 36.71 7.96
C THR A 282 30.04 35.27 7.57
N SER A 283 30.44 35.08 6.32
CA SER A 283 30.94 33.85 5.74
C SER A 283 32.10 33.26 6.53
N ARG A 284 32.03 31.99 6.92
CA ARG A 284 33.19 31.20 7.36
C ARG A 284 33.34 29.96 6.49
N THR A 285 34.43 29.97 5.73
CA THR A 285 35.02 28.86 5.00
C THR A 285 35.32 27.69 5.94
N LEU A 286 34.81 26.51 5.65
CA LEU A 286 35.17 25.28 6.37
C LEU A 286 36.02 24.40 5.48
N ALA A 287 37.21 24.13 6.01
CA ALA A 287 38.28 23.34 5.41
C ALA A 287 37.92 21.85 5.28
N SER A 288 38.33 21.27 4.18
CA SER A 288 38.36 19.84 3.87
C SER A 288 39.11 19.04 4.93
N ARG A 289 38.50 18.01 5.50
CA ARG A 289 39.19 16.93 6.20
C ARG A 289 39.15 15.67 5.39
N THR A 290 40.30 15.30 4.85
CA THR A 290 40.64 14.03 4.23
C THR A 290 40.54 12.91 5.26
N LEU A 291 39.68 11.91 5.04
CA LEU A 291 39.69 10.67 5.81
C LEU A 291 40.37 9.57 5.01
N ALA A 292 41.38 9.01 5.62
CA ALA A 292 42.23 7.96 5.10
C ALA A 292 41.49 6.62 4.91
N SER A 293 41.70 6.00 3.76
CA SER A 293 41.31 4.63 3.42
C SER A 293 41.99 3.61 4.36
N ARG A 294 41.20 2.76 5.02
CA ARG A 294 41.68 1.52 5.61
C ARG A 294 41.34 0.36 4.69
N THR A 295 42.40 -0.19 4.09
CA THR A 295 42.41 -1.44 3.31
C THR A 295 42.15 -2.61 4.25
N LEU A 296 41.07 -3.36 4.01
CA LEU A 296 40.82 -4.65 4.64
C LEU A 296 41.22 -5.75 3.67
N ALA A 297 42.20 -6.55 4.10
CA ALA A 297 42.77 -7.66 3.37
C ALA A 297 41.75 -8.82 3.23
N SER A 298 41.54 -9.26 2.00
CA SER A 298 40.78 -10.47 1.66
C SER A 298 41.55 -11.72 2.07
N ARG A 299 40.95 -12.55 2.91
CA ARG A 299 41.42 -13.95 3.13
C ARG A 299 40.73 -14.83 2.09
N ALA A 300 41.53 -15.38 1.21
CA ALA A 300 41.16 -16.45 0.30
C ALA A 300 40.92 -17.76 1.07
N VAL A 301 39.76 -18.35 0.91
CA VAL A 301 39.46 -19.75 1.35
C VAL A 301 39.58 -20.65 0.14
N ALA A 302 40.51 -21.57 0.23
CA ALA A 302 40.79 -22.56 -0.79
C ALA A 302 39.62 -23.58 -0.91
N SER A 303 39.09 -23.73 -2.12
CA SER A 303 38.12 -24.77 -2.45
C SER A 303 38.82 -26.10 -2.66
N ARG A 304 38.45 -27.12 -1.89
CA ARG A 304 38.77 -28.52 -2.14
C ARG A 304 37.82 -29.08 -3.19
N THR A 305 38.36 -29.44 -4.32
CA THR A 305 37.70 -30.26 -5.35
C THR A 305 37.60 -31.71 -4.89
N GLY A 306 36.38 -32.18 -4.62
CA GLY A 306 36.03 -33.57 -4.45
C GLY A 306 35.32 -34.08 -5.72
N ARG A 307 35.97 -35.05 -6.40
CA ARG A 307 35.47 -35.75 -7.58
C ARG A 307 34.48 -36.85 -7.12
N PRO A 308 33.28 -36.97 -7.66
CA PRO A 308 32.45 -38.15 -7.41
C PRO A 308 32.83 -39.29 -8.34
N ALA A 309 32.84 -40.47 -7.77
CA ALA A 309 33.04 -41.75 -8.47
C ALA A 309 31.79 -42.14 -9.26
N SER A 310 32.04 -42.68 -10.45
CA SER A 310 31.08 -43.37 -11.30
C SER A 310 30.60 -44.65 -10.60
N ALA A 311 29.30 -44.87 -10.59
CA ALA A 311 28.67 -46.14 -10.27
C ALA A 311 27.90 -46.65 -11.47
N ASP A 312 28.30 -47.80 -11.98
CA ASP A 312 27.73 -48.58 -13.05
C ASP A 312 26.31 -49.06 -12.74
N ILE A 313 25.46 -49.03 -13.75
CA ILE A 313 24.14 -49.70 -13.78
C ILE A 313 24.27 -50.98 -14.58
N PRO A 314 23.90 -52.16 -14.07
CA PRO A 314 23.67 -53.34 -14.91
C PRO A 314 22.21 -53.50 -15.29
N ALA A 315 22.03 -53.89 -16.57
CA ALA A 315 20.92 -54.53 -17.29
C ALA A 315 19.45 -54.38 -16.79
#